data_c95ca01a67fc98053df35658f1d432db
#
_entry.id   c95ca01a67fc98053df35658f1d432db
#
_cell.length_a   1.000
_cell.length_b   1.000
_cell.length_c   1.000
_cell.angle_alpha   90.00
_cell.angle_beta   90.00
_cell.angle_gamma   90.00
#
_symmetry.space_group_name_H-M   'P 1'
#
loop_
_entity.id
_entity.type
_entity.pdbx_description
1 polymer ?
#
loop_
_entity_poly.entity_id
_entity_poly.type
_entity_poly.pdbx_seq_one_letter_code
_entity_poly.pdbx_strand_id
1 'polypeptide(L)'
;GGINCVIESGYGNRDNLRQAIQSTAKYADTKTIYGTTGWWETSDGWQFCMPGNSNAEVEFTEKTKGYSFKTDADITETMNLMKVLPYSVAPKEIMFPMLSYTLVSVLGTFMAKAGKETKTVIMLYGKTGSMKTTLSLLINSLFGRFNEDNIPMNFRDTPKSILNYCFTLKDCAVIIDDYHPGSGREQSAQDATTQALIRGICNREARGALDKSGRQRAAKRPQCNVIMTAEYLPNVG
;
A
#
# COMPACT_ATOMS: atom_id res chain seq x y z
N GLY A 1 -6.62 -32.23 15.38
CA GLY A 1 -7.26 -33.22 14.52
C GLY A 1 -8.13 -32.50 13.52
N GLY A 2 -7.68 -32.37 12.26
CA GLY A 2 -8.48 -31.78 11.21
C GLY A 2 -9.63 -32.74 10.82
N ILE A 3 -10.84 -32.22 10.78
CA ILE A 3 -11.97 -32.93 10.21
C ILE A 3 -11.80 -32.87 8.68
N ASN A 4 -11.39 -33.98 8.07
CA ASN A 4 -11.42 -34.15 6.63
C ASN A 4 -12.87 -34.26 6.18
N CYS A 5 -13.49 -33.15 5.81
CA CYS A 5 -14.82 -33.19 5.21
C CYS A 5 -14.68 -33.54 3.72
N VAL A 6 -15.03 -34.76 3.34
CA VAL A 6 -15.09 -35.19 1.94
C VAL A 6 -16.51 -34.90 1.44
N ILE A 7 -16.62 -34.05 0.42
CA ILE A 7 -17.88 -33.78 -0.25
C ILE A 7 -17.96 -34.70 -1.47
N GLU A 8 -18.89 -35.62 -1.48
CA GLU A 8 -19.15 -36.45 -2.65
C GLU A 8 -19.60 -35.60 -3.84
N SER A 9 -19.12 -35.98 -5.03
CA SER A 9 -19.53 -35.29 -6.26
C SER A 9 -20.99 -35.66 -6.58
N GLY A 10 -21.87 -34.65 -6.67
CA GLY A 10 -23.27 -34.81 -7.01
C GLY A 10 -23.93 -33.47 -7.35
N TYR A 11 -25.01 -33.55 -8.12
CA TYR A 11 -25.79 -32.37 -8.50
C TYR A 11 -26.42 -31.74 -7.24
N GLY A 12 -26.16 -30.47 -7.02
CA GLY A 12 -26.70 -29.71 -5.87
C GLY A 12 -25.89 -29.81 -4.56
N ASN A 13 -24.90 -30.71 -4.44
CA ASN A 13 -24.14 -30.89 -3.19
C ASN A 13 -23.38 -29.68 -2.75
N ARG A 14 -22.88 -28.83 -3.69
CA ARG A 14 -22.24 -27.54 -3.40
C ARG A 14 -23.24 -26.53 -2.79
N ASP A 15 -24.46 -26.50 -3.32
CA ASP A 15 -25.48 -25.55 -2.83
C ASP A 15 -26.05 -26.02 -1.48
N ASN A 16 -26.21 -27.34 -1.28
CA ASN A 16 -26.59 -27.91 0.00
C ASN A 16 -25.53 -27.61 1.09
N LEU A 17 -24.24 -27.78 0.76
CA LEU A 17 -23.16 -27.43 1.69
C LEU A 17 -23.17 -25.93 2.00
N ARG A 18 -23.34 -25.10 0.99
CA ARG A 18 -23.43 -23.64 1.18
C ARG A 18 -24.59 -23.27 2.09
N GLN A 19 -25.75 -23.87 1.91
CA GLN A 19 -26.91 -23.67 2.78
C GLN A 19 -26.65 -24.14 4.21
N ALA A 20 -26.02 -25.29 4.39
CA ALA A 20 -25.66 -25.83 5.71
C ALA A 20 -24.68 -24.90 6.42
N ILE A 21 -23.63 -24.40 5.74
CA ILE A 21 -22.69 -23.40 6.27
C ILE A 21 -23.42 -22.12 6.63
N GLN A 22 -24.30 -21.61 5.76
CA GLN A 22 -25.05 -20.37 6.03
C GLN A 22 -26.02 -20.53 7.20
N SER A 23 -26.62 -21.70 7.40
CA SER A 23 -27.51 -21.94 8.54
C SER A 23 -26.77 -22.02 9.88
N THR A 24 -25.59 -22.58 9.89
CA THR A 24 -24.71 -22.63 11.08
C THR A 24 -24.01 -21.31 11.36
N ALA A 25 -23.78 -20.50 10.33
CA ALA A 25 -23.15 -19.16 10.49
C ALA A 25 -23.97 -18.17 11.33
N LYS A 26 -25.26 -18.45 11.56
CA LYS A 26 -26.10 -17.62 12.46
C LYS A 26 -25.60 -17.59 13.91
N TYR A 27 -24.80 -18.58 14.29
CA TYR A 27 -24.25 -18.73 15.65
C TYR A 27 -22.74 -18.45 15.70
N ALA A 28 -22.15 -18.03 14.59
CA ALA A 28 -20.72 -17.71 14.51
C ALA A 28 -20.48 -16.26 14.94
N ASP A 29 -19.41 -16.04 15.68
CA ASP A 29 -18.94 -14.69 15.98
C ASP A 29 -18.57 -13.96 14.68
N THR A 30 -19.07 -12.75 14.58
CA THR A 30 -18.79 -11.89 13.40
C THR A 30 -17.53 -11.11 13.64
N LYS A 31 -16.52 -11.29 12.79
CA LYS A 31 -15.30 -10.50 12.79
C LYS A 31 -15.26 -9.58 11.58
N THR A 32 -15.03 -8.31 11.82
CA THR A 32 -14.83 -7.34 10.73
C THR A 32 -13.37 -7.38 10.28
N ILE A 33 -13.16 -7.68 9.00
CA ILE A 33 -11.85 -7.64 8.36
C ILE A 33 -11.85 -6.49 7.36
N TYR A 34 -10.90 -5.56 7.52
CA TYR A 34 -10.78 -4.41 6.64
C TYR A 34 -9.95 -4.76 5.39
N GLY A 35 -10.41 -4.33 4.23
CA GLY A 35 -9.73 -4.57 2.95
C GLY A 35 -8.60 -3.57 2.64
N THR A 36 -8.39 -2.55 3.48
CA THR A 36 -7.34 -1.54 3.35
C THR A 36 -6.81 -1.13 4.71
N THR A 37 -5.55 -0.69 4.76
CA THR A 37 -5.00 0.00 5.94
C THR A 37 -5.63 1.38 6.14
N GLY A 38 -5.15 2.10 7.12
CA GLY A 38 -5.46 3.52 7.35
C GLY A 38 -6.68 3.75 8.24
N TRP A 39 -7.14 4.98 8.25
CA TRP A 39 -8.21 5.41 9.14
C TRP A 39 -9.58 4.92 8.70
N TRP A 40 -10.28 4.31 9.64
CA TRP A 40 -11.67 3.88 9.51
C TRP A 40 -12.50 4.45 10.65
N GLU A 41 -13.68 4.92 10.34
CA GLU A 41 -14.66 5.34 11.33
C GLU A 41 -15.44 4.11 11.83
N THR A 42 -15.34 3.84 13.12
CA THR A 42 -15.97 2.72 13.81
C THR A 42 -16.98 3.25 14.82
N SER A 43 -17.73 2.37 15.51
CA SER A 43 -18.59 2.74 16.63
C SER A 43 -17.85 3.47 17.75
N ASP A 44 -16.57 3.15 17.93
CA ASP A 44 -15.71 3.69 19.00
C ASP A 44 -14.87 4.90 18.55
N GLY A 45 -15.18 5.46 17.38
CA GLY A 45 -14.47 6.58 16.77
C GLY A 45 -13.48 6.16 15.68
N TRP A 46 -12.54 7.06 15.37
CA TRP A 46 -11.54 6.82 14.33
C TRP A 46 -10.45 5.85 14.80
N GLN A 47 -10.25 4.78 14.05
CA GLN A 47 -9.20 3.80 14.31
C GLN A 47 -8.26 3.66 13.11
N PHE A 48 -6.96 3.56 13.35
CA PHE A 48 -5.97 3.28 12.31
C PHE A 48 -5.79 1.78 12.15
N CYS A 49 -6.35 1.23 11.09
CA CYS A 49 -6.29 -0.20 10.78
C CYS A 49 -4.97 -0.55 10.11
N MET A 50 -4.23 -1.47 10.73
CA MET A 50 -2.96 -2.01 10.23
C MET A 50 -2.71 -3.38 10.89
N PRO A 51 -1.96 -4.30 10.29
CA PRO A 51 -1.63 -5.56 10.93
C PRO A 51 -0.93 -5.33 12.27
N GLY A 52 -1.24 -6.17 13.25
CA GLY A 52 -0.73 -6.04 14.62
C GLY A 52 -1.56 -5.09 15.50
N ASN A 53 -2.52 -4.33 14.94
CA ASN A 53 -3.52 -3.65 15.75
C ASN A 53 -4.63 -4.64 16.12
N SER A 54 -4.77 -4.96 17.40
CA SER A 54 -5.72 -5.96 17.93
C SER A 54 -7.20 -5.60 17.66
N ASN A 55 -7.50 -4.32 17.47
CA ASN A 55 -8.88 -3.83 17.34
C ASN A 55 -9.39 -3.84 15.88
N ALA A 56 -8.48 -4.01 14.89
CA ALA A 56 -8.86 -3.93 13.49
C ALA A 56 -7.94 -4.82 12.64
N GLU A 57 -8.43 -5.99 12.28
CA GLU A 57 -7.68 -6.92 11.42
C GLU A 57 -7.78 -6.50 9.96
N VAL A 58 -6.64 -6.50 9.27
CA VAL A 58 -6.55 -6.20 7.84
C VAL A 58 -6.00 -7.42 7.13
N GLU A 59 -6.65 -7.82 6.03
CA GLU A 59 -6.16 -8.93 5.19
C GLU A 59 -5.02 -8.44 4.28
N PHE A 60 -3.88 -9.11 4.37
CA PHE A 60 -2.68 -8.78 3.60
C PHE A 60 -2.23 -9.88 2.66
N THR A 61 -1.60 -9.43 1.56
CA THR A 61 -0.88 -10.30 0.64
C THR A 61 0.58 -10.45 1.08
N GLU A 62 1.31 -11.43 0.52
CA GLU A 62 2.74 -11.63 0.78
C GLU A 62 3.57 -10.34 0.58
N LYS A 63 3.26 -9.55 -0.46
CA LYS A 63 3.98 -8.30 -0.77
C LYS A 63 3.75 -7.17 0.24
N THR A 64 2.71 -7.27 1.07
CA THR A 64 2.35 -6.23 2.06
C THR A 64 2.68 -6.61 3.49
N LYS A 65 3.29 -7.78 3.71
CA LYS A 65 3.67 -8.30 5.04
C LYS A 65 4.61 -7.38 5.85
N GLY A 66 5.38 -6.53 5.18
CA GLY A 66 6.28 -5.57 5.84
C GLY A 66 5.54 -4.54 6.68
N TYR A 67 4.29 -4.23 6.34
CA TYR A 67 3.48 -3.24 7.05
C TYR A 67 2.92 -3.84 8.34
N SER A 68 3.17 -3.18 9.47
CA SER A 68 2.71 -3.65 10.78
C SER A 68 2.65 -2.51 11.79
N PHE A 69 1.75 -2.63 12.74
CA PHE A 69 1.65 -1.71 13.87
C PHE A 69 2.44 -2.27 15.06
N LYS A 70 3.25 -1.43 15.71
CA LYS A 70 3.99 -1.77 16.91
C LYS A 70 3.34 -1.08 18.12
N THR A 71 2.79 -1.86 19.05
CA THR A 71 2.05 -1.36 20.21
C THR A 71 2.95 -1.04 21.41
N ASP A 72 4.16 -1.60 21.44
CA ASP A 72 5.12 -1.53 22.55
C ASP A 72 6.27 -0.53 22.30
N ALA A 73 6.09 0.40 21.36
CA ALA A 73 7.10 1.41 21.07
C ALA A 73 7.18 2.46 22.20
N ASP A 74 8.41 2.77 22.63
CA ASP A 74 8.65 3.93 23.50
C ASP A 74 8.43 5.22 22.68
N ILE A 75 7.38 5.95 23.03
CA ILE A 75 7.00 7.19 22.37
C ILE A 75 8.09 8.25 22.52
N THR A 76 8.72 8.35 23.71
CA THR A 76 9.75 9.35 23.98
C THR A 76 11.00 9.09 23.15
N GLU A 77 11.46 7.84 23.11
CA GLU A 77 12.57 7.43 22.26
C GLU A 77 12.27 7.68 20.79
N THR A 78 11.09 7.26 20.33
CA THR A 78 10.63 7.47 18.94
C THR A 78 10.62 8.95 18.57
N MET A 79 10.09 9.82 19.42
CA MET A 79 10.06 11.26 19.19
C MET A 79 11.46 11.87 19.14
N ASN A 80 12.40 11.40 19.95
CA ASN A 80 13.78 11.86 19.94
C ASN A 80 14.51 11.43 18.66
N LEU A 81 14.31 10.19 18.21
CA LEU A 81 14.83 9.70 16.94
C LEU A 81 14.26 10.51 15.75
N MET A 82 12.97 10.82 15.75
CA MET A 82 12.34 11.64 14.71
C MET A 82 12.89 13.07 14.63
N LYS A 83 13.35 13.65 15.72
CA LYS A 83 14.01 14.98 15.73
C LYS A 83 15.41 14.94 15.10
N VAL A 84 16.12 13.82 15.23
CA VAL A 84 17.51 13.67 14.77
C VAL A 84 17.57 13.15 13.33
N LEU A 85 16.63 12.28 12.96
CA LEU A 85 16.60 11.58 11.64
C LEU A 85 16.77 12.52 10.44
N PRO A 86 16.13 13.72 10.37
CA PRO A 86 16.28 14.62 9.23
C PRO A 86 17.70 15.17 9.00
N TYR A 87 18.59 15.04 9.99
CA TYR A 87 19.93 15.60 9.98
C TYR A 87 21.05 14.55 9.97
N SER A 88 20.71 13.26 10.10
CA SER A 88 21.72 12.24 10.42
C SER A 88 22.06 11.26 9.30
N VAL A 89 21.19 11.11 8.29
CA VAL A 89 21.33 10.00 7.32
C VAL A 89 21.68 10.49 5.92
N ALA A 90 21.07 11.58 5.46
CA ALA A 90 21.29 12.17 4.14
C ALA A 90 21.15 13.70 4.23
N PRO A 91 21.49 14.46 3.16
CA PRO A 91 21.28 15.90 3.13
C PRO A 91 19.84 16.26 3.50
N LYS A 92 19.70 17.30 4.32
CA LYS A 92 18.39 17.77 4.81
C LYS A 92 17.41 18.10 3.68
N GLU A 93 17.91 18.55 2.54
CA GLU A 93 17.14 18.87 1.33
C GLU A 93 16.44 17.63 0.74
N ILE A 94 16.94 16.44 1.05
CA ILE A 94 16.34 15.15 0.68
C ILE A 94 15.49 14.62 1.83
N MET A 95 16.03 14.63 3.05
CA MET A 95 15.39 14.02 4.20
C MET A 95 14.08 14.71 4.61
N PHE A 96 14.05 16.05 4.65
CA PHE A 96 12.83 16.77 5.05
C PHE A 96 11.65 16.53 4.12
N PRO A 97 11.77 16.65 2.79
CA PRO A 97 10.67 16.33 1.89
C PRO A 97 10.19 14.90 2.03
N MET A 98 11.10 13.92 2.10
CA MET A 98 10.74 12.51 2.22
C MET A 98 10.02 12.22 3.52
N LEU A 99 10.58 12.65 4.65
CA LEU A 99 9.99 12.43 5.97
C LEU A 99 8.63 13.14 6.10
N SER A 100 8.55 14.41 5.69
CA SER A 100 7.29 15.16 5.72
C SER A 100 6.22 14.51 4.85
N TYR A 101 6.59 14.07 3.64
CA TYR A 101 5.68 13.40 2.73
C TYR A 101 5.16 12.06 3.28
N THR A 102 6.02 11.33 3.98
CA THR A 102 5.68 10.06 4.64
C THR A 102 4.76 10.30 5.84
N LEU A 103 5.03 11.30 6.66
CA LEU A 103 4.17 11.66 7.79
C LEU A 103 2.79 12.18 7.33
N VAL A 104 2.76 12.98 6.27
CA VAL A 104 1.50 13.47 5.68
C VAL A 104 0.64 12.34 5.16
N SER A 105 1.22 11.20 4.73
CA SER A 105 0.43 10.06 4.27
C SER A 105 -0.52 9.53 5.35
N VAL A 106 -0.10 9.54 6.61
CA VAL A 106 -0.94 9.11 7.74
C VAL A 106 -2.18 10.00 7.90
N LEU A 107 -2.14 11.23 7.42
CA LEU A 107 -3.26 12.17 7.46
C LEU A 107 -4.15 12.11 6.20
N GLY A 108 -3.87 11.17 5.28
CA GLY A 108 -4.48 11.11 3.95
C GLY A 108 -6.00 11.13 3.96
N THR A 109 -6.64 10.33 4.81
CA THR A 109 -8.10 10.29 4.97
C THR A 109 -8.67 11.65 5.38
N PHE A 110 -8.04 12.33 6.34
CA PHE A 110 -8.52 13.62 6.84
C PHE A 110 -8.27 14.74 5.83
N MET A 111 -7.14 14.68 5.13
CA MET A 111 -6.83 15.63 4.04
C MET A 111 -7.82 15.46 2.87
N ALA A 112 -8.18 14.23 2.52
CA ALA A 112 -9.18 13.96 1.49
C ALA A 112 -10.55 14.50 1.90
N LYS A 113 -10.98 14.30 3.16
CA LYS A 113 -12.22 14.89 3.69
C LYS A 113 -12.21 16.42 3.66
N ALA A 114 -11.05 17.04 3.83
CA ALA A 114 -10.88 18.49 3.75
C ALA A 114 -10.70 19.01 2.30
N GLY A 115 -10.74 18.14 1.28
CA GLY A 115 -10.51 18.50 -0.11
C GLY A 115 -9.06 18.90 -0.43
N LYS A 116 -8.09 18.45 0.39
CA LYS A 116 -6.66 18.78 0.31
C LYS A 116 -5.80 17.53 0.08
N GLU A 117 -6.25 16.62 -0.75
CA GLU A 117 -5.52 15.40 -1.09
C GLU A 117 -4.11 15.69 -1.61
N THR A 118 -3.15 14.86 -1.20
CA THR A 118 -1.79 14.88 -1.76
C THR A 118 -1.83 14.32 -3.18
N LYS A 119 -1.51 15.15 -4.18
CA LYS A 119 -1.54 14.79 -5.61
C LYS A 119 -0.15 14.79 -6.24
N THR A 120 0.82 14.24 -5.53
CA THR A 120 2.22 14.19 -5.95
C THR A 120 2.81 12.81 -5.71
N VAL A 121 3.93 12.53 -6.35
CA VAL A 121 4.84 11.44 -6.02
C VAL A 121 6.22 12.03 -5.73
N ILE A 122 7.00 11.41 -4.87
CA ILE A 122 8.43 11.73 -4.73
C ILE A 122 9.22 10.71 -5.54
N MET A 123 10.15 11.19 -6.37
CA MET A 123 11.09 10.33 -7.08
C MET A 123 12.51 10.62 -6.62
N LEU A 124 13.17 9.63 -6.02
CA LEU A 124 14.59 9.66 -5.72
C LEU A 124 15.38 9.21 -6.95
N TYR A 125 16.05 10.16 -7.57
CA TYR A 125 16.83 9.95 -8.77
C TYR A 125 18.32 10.02 -8.45
N GLY A 126 19.11 9.13 -9.04
CA GLY A 126 20.58 9.13 -8.92
C GLY A 126 21.22 7.85 -9.41
N LYS A 127 22.56 7.86 -9.53
CA LYS A 127 23.34 6.72 -10.00
C LYS A 127 23.17 5.47 -9.13
N THR A 128 23.44 4.30 -9.69
CA THR A 128 23.58 3.04 -8.94
C THR A 128 24.50 3.22 -7.73
N GLY A 129 24.16 2.61 -6.60
CA GLY A 129 24.96 2.70 -5.38
C GLY A 129 24.82 4.00 -4.57
N SER A 130 23.93 4.93 -4.96
CA SER A 130 23.66 6.15 -4.20
C SER A 130 22.66 5.97 -3.04
N MET A 131 22.44 4.73 -2.59
CA MET A 131 21.62 4.37 -1.43
C MET A 131 20.15 4.84 -1.47
N LYS A 132 19.58 5.05 -2.65
CA LYS A 132 18.18 5.49 -2.84
C LYS A 132 17.19 4.52 -2.22
N THR A 133 17.32 3.25 -2.55
CA THR A 133 16.46 2.17 -2.04
C THR A 133 16.60 2.05 -0.53
N THR A 134 17.82 2.02 -0.01
CA THR A 134 18.11 1.96 1.43
C THR A 134 17.46 3.13 2.18
N LEU A 135 17.59 4.35 1.66
CA LEU A 135 16.98 5.54 2.26
C LEU A 135 15.45 5.47 2.22
N SER A 136 14.87 5.02 1.11
CA SER A 136 13.42 4.85 0.98
C SER A 136 12.89 3.81 1.97
N LEU A 137 13.59 2.67 2.11
CA LEU A 137 13.22 1.63 3.07
C LEU A 137 13.33 2.13 4.52
N LEU A 138 14.37 2.89 4.85
CA LEU A 138 14.53 3.49 6.18
C LEU A 138 13.33 4.40 6.52
N ILE A 139 12.95 5.29 5.62
CA ILE A 139 11.81 6.19 5.83
C ILE A 139 10.50 5.39 5.90
N ASN A 140 10.33 4.37 5.03
CA ASN A 140 9.13 3.54 5.04
C ASN A 140 9.02 2.66 6.30
N SER A 141 10.12 2.46 7.03
CA SER A 141 10.14 1.71 8.29
C SER A 141 9.30 2.35 9.41
N LEU A 142 8.80 3.57 9.20
CA LEU A 142 7.72 4.15 10.02
C LEU A 142 6.41 3.33 9.96
N PHE A 143 6.21 2.51 8.93
CA PHE A 143 5.03 1.67 8.75
C PHE A 143 5.28 0.17 8.99
N GLY A 144 6.49 -0.23 9.42
CA GLY A 144 6.80 -1.62 9.65
C GLY A 144 8.27 -1.97 9.47
N ARG A 145 8.55 -3.20 9.05
CA ARG A 145 9.92 -3.68 8.84
C ARG A 145 10.19 -3.92 7.37
N PHE A 146 11.09 -3.11 6.80
CA PHE A 146 11.48 -3.18 5.42
C PHE A 146 12.99 -3.36 5.27
N ASN A 147 13.37 -4.22 4.34
CA ASN A 147 14.74 -4.45 3.90
C ASN A 147 14.75 -4.74 2.39
N GLU A 148 15.91 -4.97 1.81
CA GLU A 148 16.06 -5.22 0.36
C GLU A 148 15.37 -6.51 -0.10
N ASP A 149 15.16 -7.50 0.79
CA ASP A 149 14.50 -8.77 0.46
C ASP A 149 12.97 -8.67 0.43
N ASN A 150 12.40 -7.66 1.07
CA ASN A 150 10.94 -7.50 1.19
C ASN A 150 10.41 -6.18 0.64
N ILE A 151 11.07 -5.62 -0.38
CA ILE A 151 10.59 -4.41 -1.07
C ILE A 151 9.16 -4.65 -1.59
N PRO A 152 8.18 -3.81 -1.19
CA PRO A 152 6.77 -4.11 -1.46
C PRO A 152 6.44 -4.15 -2.93
N MET A 153 7.00 -3.23 -3.73
CA MET A 153 6.73 -3.07 -5.15
C MET A 153 7.96 -2.64 -5.93
N ASN A 154 7.99 -3.08 -7.20
CA ASN A 154 9.05 -2.77 -8.14
C ASN A 154 8.41 -2.40 -9.49
N PHE A 155 9.11 -1.61 -10.32
CA PHE A 155 8.63 -1.26 -11.65
C PHE A 155 8.49 -2.45 -12.61
N ARG A 156 8.98 -3.64 -12.25
CA ARG A 156 8.72 -4.90 -12.94
C ARG A 156 7.33 -5.48 -12.65
N ASP A 157 6.67 -5.02 -11.58
CA ASP A 157 5.28 -5.39 -11.29
C ASP A 157 4.33 -4.77 -12.32
N THR A 158 3.19 -5.41 -12.56
CA THR A 158 2.21 -4.85 -13.48
C THR A 158 1.59 -3.56 -12.93
N PRO A 159 1.30 -2.55 -13.75
CA PRO A 159 0.64 -1.31 -13.29
C PRO A 159 -0.64 -1.55 -12.50
N LYS A 160 -1.40 -2.57 -12.89
CA LYS A 160 -2.62 -2.97 -12.18
C LYS A 160 -2.33 -3.49 -10.77
N SER A 161 -1.26 -4.27 -10.60
CA SER A 161 -0.80 -4.74 -9.29
C SER A 161 -0.39 -3.57 -8.42
N ILE A 162 0.44 -2.66 -8.94
CA ILE A 162 0.90 -1.46 -8.24
C ILE A 162 -0.28 -0.59 -7.79
N LEU A 163 -1.22 -0.27 -8.68
CA LEU A 163 -2.40 0.52 -8.32
C LEU A 163 -3.30 -0.17 -7.28
N ASN A 164 -3.40 -1.51 -7.32
CA ASN A 164 -4.14 -2.25 -6.30
C ASN A 164 -3.46 -2.17 -4.93
N TYR A 165 -2.13 -2.19 -4.85
CA TYR A 165 -1.39 -1.96 -3.61
C TYR A 165 -1.56 -0.53 -3.11
N CYS A 166 -1.48 0.46 -4.00
CA CYS A 166 -1.73 1.86 -3.66
C CYS A 166 -3.15 2.11 -3.14
N PHE A 167 -4.12 1.28 -3.52
CA PHE A 167 -5.45 1.27 -2.93
C PHE A 167 -5.45 0.60 -1.56
N THR A 168 -4.82 -0.57 -1.42
CA THR A 168 -4.84 -1.39 -0.19
C THR A 168 -4.09 -0.70 0.95
N LEU A 169 -2.97 -0.03 0.65
CA LEU A 169 -2.13 0.67 1.63
C LEU A 169 -2.58 2.12 1.86
N LYS A 170 -3.87 2.29 2.08
CA LYS A 170 -4.48 3.57 2.42
C LYS A 170 -3.80 4.21 3.64
N ASP A 171 -3.56 5.51 3.57
CA ASP A 171 -2.94 6.32 4.62
C ASP A 171 -1.51 5.89 5.02
N CYS A 172 -0.81 5.19 4.11
CA CYS A 172 0.59 4.81 4.27
C CYS A 172 1.46 5.44 3.18
N ALA A 173 2.77 5.47 3.40
CA ALA A 173 3.73 5.64 2.31
C ALA A 173 4.06 4.28 1.70
N VAL A 174 4.32 4.27 0.40
CA VAL A 174 4.60 3.08 -0.40
C VAL A 174 5.82 3.32 -1.26
N ILE A 175 6.70 2.32 -1.36
CA ILE A 175 7.86 2.38 -2.24
C ILE A 175 7.56 1.61 -3.52
N ILE A 176 7.89 2.23 -4.66
CA ILE A 176 8.01 1.56 -5.96
C ILE A 176 9.46 1.69 -6.38
N ASP A 177 10.19 0.58 -6.34
CA ASP A 177 11.63 0.57 -6.50
C ASP A 177 12.06 0.28 -7.94
N ASP A 178 13.27 0.74 -8.28
CA ASP A 178 14.04 0.36 -9.45
C ASP A 178 13.38 0.71 -10.80
N TYR A 179 13.11 2.02 -11.02
CA TYR A 179 12.85 2.49 -12.36
C TYR A 179 14.16 2.50 -13.15
N HIS A 180 14.30 1.49 -13.99
CA HIS A 180 15.45 1.29 -14.88
C HIS A 180 14.95 0.89 -16.26
N PRO A 181 14.70 1.87 -17.15
CA PRO A 181 14.20 1.56 -18.50
C PRO A 181 15.29 0.91 -19.33
N GLY A 182 14.88 -0.07 -20.16
CA GLY A 182 15.71 -0.62 -21.22
C GLY A 182 16.09 0.43 -22.27
N SER A 183 16.48 0.02 -23.45
CA SER A 183 16.85 0.93 -24.56
C SER A 183 15.82 0.93 -25.68
N GLY A 184 15.75 2.03 -26.42
CA GLY A 184 14.94 2.14 -27.65
C GLY A 184 13.44 1.99 -27.42
N ARG A 185 12.79 1.04 -28.10
CA ARG A 185 11.33 0.83 -28.03
C ARG A 185 10.86 0.41 -26.63
N GLU A 186 11.67 -0.36 -25.93
CA GLU A 186 11.38 -0.82 -24.57
C GLU A 186 11.33 0.37 -23.60
N GLN A 187 12.28 1.28 -23.71
CA GLN A 187 12.30 2.53 -22.94
C GLN A 187 11.02 3.34 -23.13
N SER A 188 10.64 3.57 -24.40
CA SER A 188 9.42 4.36 -24.72
C SER A 188 8.16 3.72 -24.13
N ALA A 189 8.04 2.39 -24.17
CA ALA A 189 6.90 1.68 -23.60
C ALA A 189 6.88 1.77 -22.07
N GLN A 190 8.03 1.68 -21.42
CA GLN A 190 8.17 1.79 -19.98
C GLN A 190 7.92 3.22 -19.51
N ASP A 191 8.42 4.23 -20.22
CA ASP A 191 8.13 5.66 -19.96
C ASP A 191 6.63 5.93 -20.02
N ALA A 192 5.93 5.49 -21.08
CA ALA A 192 4.48 5.66 -21.21
C ALA A 192 3.71 4.96 -20.06
N THR A 193 4.15 3.76 -19.66
CA THR A 193 3.56 3.01 -18.56
C THR A 193 3.76 3.74 -17.23
N THR A 194 4.97 4.23 -16.98
CA THR A 194 5.33 4.97 -15.78
C THR A 194 4.57 6.30 -15.70
N GLN A 195 4.45 7.01 -16.81
CA GLN A 195 3.66 8.23 -16.91
C GLN A 195 2.17 7.98 -16.58
N ALA A 196 1.59 6.91 -17.13
CA ALA A 196 0.22 6.53 -16.85
C ALA A 196 0.03 6.14 -15.37
N LEU A 197 1.01 5.46 -14.78
CA LEU A 197 1.02 5.10 -13.37
C LEU A 197 1.08 6.34 -12.47
N ILE A 198 2.01 7.26 -12.72
CA ILE A 198 2.15 8.54 -11.98
C ILE A 198 0.85 9.33 -12.05
N ARG A 199 0.26 9.49 -13.25
CA ARG A 199 -1.03 10.17 -13.42
C ARG A 199 -2.14 9.49 -12.63
N GLY A 200 -2.24 8.16 -12.68
CA GLY A 200 -3.25 7.40 -11.93
C GLY A 200 -3.11 7.59 -10.42
N ILE A 201 -1.89 7.65 -9.90
CA ILE A 201 -1.61 7.89 -8.49
C ILE A 201 -1.94 9.34 -8.11
N CYS A 202 -1.41 10.32 -8.85
CA CYS A 202 -1.58 11.75 -8.55
C CYS A 202 -3.04 12.21 -8.68
N ASN A 203 -3.75 11.73 -9.69
CA ASN A 203 -5.16 12.08 -9.89
C ASN A 203 -6.12 11.23 -9.04
N ARG A 204 -5.60 10.26 -8.28
CA ARG A 204 -6.44 9.29 -7.55
C ARG A 204 -7.45 8.60 -8.47
N GLU A 205 -7.02 8.30 -9.70
CA GLU A 205 -7.86 7.67 -10.71
C GLU A 205 -7.79 6.15 -10.60
N ALA A 206 -8.93 5.51 -10.79
CA ALA A 206 -9.00 4.06 -10.96
C ALA A 206 -9.70 3.74 -12.27
N ARG A 207 -9.17 2.76 -13.00
CA ARG A 207 -9.86 2.24 -14.16
C ARG A 207 -11.12 1.52 -13.69
N GLY A 208 -12.28 1.88 -14.28
CA GLY A 208 -13.51 1.15 -14.12
C GLY A 208 -13.32 -0.32 -14.52
N ALA A 209 -13.88 -1.22 -13.77
CA ALA A 209 -13.89 -2.65 -14.08
C ALA A 209 -15.30 -3.18 -13.90
N LEU A 210 -15.72 -4.08 -14.80
CA LEU A 210 -16.96 -4.82 -14.64
C LEU A 210 -16.70 -6.11 -13.85
N ASP A 211 -17.67 -6.54 -13.06
CA ASP A 211 -17.68 -7.86 -12.46
C ASP A 211 -18.12 -8.94 -13.49
N LYS A 212 -18.14 -10.19 -13.06
CA LYS A 212 -18.57 -11.31 -13.93
C LYS A 212 -20.04 -11.22 -14.36
N SER A 213 -20.83 -10.39 -13.70
CA SER A 213 -22.25 -10.15 -14.01
C SER A 213 -22.47 -8.90 -14.86
N GLY A 214 -21.38 -8.23 -15.31
CA GLY A 214 -21.45 -7.00 -16.11
C GLY A 214 -21.76 -5.73 -15.28
N ARG A 215 -21.76 -5.80 -13.94
CA ARG A 215 -21.98 -4.64 -13.09
C ARG A 215 -20.66 -3.90 -12.85
N GLN A 216 -20.73 -2.58 -12.76
CA GLN A 216 -19.57 -1.76 -12.46
C GLN A 216 -19.07 -2.02 -11.03
N ARG A 217 -17.82 -2.45 -10.89
CA ARG A 217 -17.17 -2.59 -9.59
C ARG A 217 -16.82 -1.22 -9.03
N ALA A 218 -16.85 -1.09 -7.71
CA ALA A 218 -16.32 0.09 -7.04
C ALA A 218 -14.87 0.33 -7.47
N ALA A 219 -14.57 1.55 -7.90
CA ALA A 219 -13.25 1.92 -8.39
C ALA A 219 -12.24 1.92 -7.23
N LYS A 220 -11.18 1.12 -7.37
CA LYS A 220 -10.08 1.05 -6.41
C LYS A 220 -9.10 2.20 -6.65
N ARG A 221 -9.39 3.37 -6.12
CA ARG A 221 -8.56 4.57 -6.25
C ARG A 221 -7.33 4.47 -5.35
N PRO A 222 -6.12 4.85 -5.81
CA PRO A 222 -4.93 4.97 -4.95
C PRO A 222 -5.22 5.90 -3.77
N GLN A 223 -4.80 5.49 -2.56
CA GLN A 223 -5.07 6.23 -1.31
C GLN A 223 -3.82 6.37 -0.43
N CYS A 224 -2.65 6.06 -0.99
CA CYS A 224 -1.35 6.16 -0.34
C CYS A 224 -0.52 7.30 -0.93
N ASN A 225 0.57 7.66 -0.26
CA ASN A 225 1.64 8.46 -0.83
C ASN A 225 2.73 7.55 -1.41
N VAL A 226 3.32 7.91 -2.54
CA VAL A 226 4.26 7.03 -3.25
C VAL A 226 5.64 7.66 -3.36
N ILE A 227 6.65 6.91 -2.94
CA ILE A 227 8.07 7.20 -3.15
C ILE A 227 8.58 6.24 -4.22
N MET A 228 9.19 6.77 -5.27
CA MET A 228 9.77 6.01 -6.36
C MET A 228 11.30 6.14 -6.32
N THR A 229 12.02 5.10 -6.67
CA THR A 229 13.47 5.18 -6.90
C THR A 229 13.78 4.99 -8.37
N ALA A 230 14.77 5.69 -8.87
CA ALA A 230 15.12 5.70 -10.28
C ALA A 230 16.62 5.91 -10.52
N GLU A 231 17.17 5.29 -11.56
CA GLU A 231 18.50 5.62 -12.08
C GLU A 231 18.41 6.66 -13.21
N TYR A 232 17.27 6.74 -13.86
CA TYR A 232 16.99 7.66 -14.95
C TYR A 232 15.67 8.38 -14.65
N LEU A 233 15.54 9.61 -15.13
CA LEU A 233 14.25 10.29 -15.08
C LEU A 233 13.38 9.78 -16.24
N PRO A 234 12.11 9.41 -16.00
CA PRO A 234 11.20 9.07 -17.09
C PRO A 234 11.01 10.30 -17.97
N ASN A 235 10.97 10.05 -19.29
CA ASN A 235 10.68 11.10 -20.26
C ASN A 235 9.18 11.41 -20.19
N VAL A 236 8.81 12.36 -19.35
CA VAL A 236 7.42 12.81 -19.17
C VAL A 236 7.21 14.05 -20.03
N GLY A 237 6.63 13.86 -21.22
CA GLY A 237 6.19 14.94 -22.10
C GLY A 237 4.84 15.54 -21.68
#